data_5ce723be2220b5b2f54f01c6306f3da3
#
_entry.id   5ce723be2220b5b2f54f01c6306f3da3
#
_cell.length_a   1.000
_cell.length_b   1.000
_cell.length_c   1.000
_cell.angle_alpha   90.00
_cell.angle_beta   90.00
_cell.angle_gamma   90.00
#
_symmetry.space_group_name_H-M   'P 1'
#
loop_
_entity.id
_entity.type
_entity.pdbx_description
1 polymer ?
#
loop_
_entity_poly.entity_id
_entity_poly.type
_entity_poly.pdbx_seq_one_letter_code
_entity_poly.pdbx_strand_id
1 'polypeptide(L)'
;MNLNIQPIGVIKTSDSGLADVLIYSDFEKVLGDMMFEKGTKMLIVHKNMESSDPHQVQVSAAELVHRKGNLLIVKGINADNDSVIDVRLSN
;
A
#
# COMPACT_ATOMS: atom_id res chain seq x y z
N MET A 1 8.89 -17.09 -18.72
CA MET A 1 7.66 -16.28 -18.59
C MET A 1 7.96 -15.09 -17.70
N ASN A 2 7.85 -13.91 -18.24
CA ASN A 2 8.11 -12.69 -17.47
C ASN A 2 6.81 -12.21 -16.85
N LEU A 3 6.75 -12.31 -15.53
CA LEU A 3 5.65 -11.72 -14.79
C LEU A 3 5.99 -10.24 -14.57
N ASN A 4 5.36 -9.38 -15.33
CA ASN A 4 5.48 -7.95 -15.11
C ASN A 4 4.50 -7.55 -14.02
N ILE A 5 5.02 -7.46 -12.80
CA ILE A 5 4.24 -6.91 -11.70
C ILE A 5 4.38 -5.40 -11.79
N GLN A 6 3.27 -4.73 -12.10
CA GLN A 6 3.27 -3.28 -12.21
C GLN A 6 2.86 -2.67 -10.87
N PRO A 7 3.73 -1.87 -10.25
CA PRO A 7 3.36 -1.21 -8.99
C PRO A 7 2.23 -0.21 -9.19
N ILE A 8 1.31 -0.18 -8.24
CA ILE A 8 0.21 0.79 -8.26
C ILE A 8 0.46 1.95 -7.29
N GLY A 9 1.54 1.89 -6.52
CA GLY A 9 1.86 2.94 -5.57
C GLY A 9 3.18 2.68 -4.88
N VAL A 10 3.46 3.49 -3.87
CA VAL A 10 4.70 3.42 -3.09
C VAL A 10 4.39 3.66 -1.62
N ILE A 11 5.17 3.01 -0.75
CA ILE A 11 5.07 3.18 0.71
C ILE A 11 6.26 4.00 1.17
N LYS A 12 6.01 5.03 1.97
CA LYS A 12 7.04 5.82 2.64
C LYS A 12 6.80 5.80 4.12
N THR A 13 7.81 5.46 4.90
CA THR A 13 7.72 5.54 6.36
C THR A 13 7.58 6.99 6.77
N SER A 14 6.66 7.26 7.67
CA SER A 14 6.47 8.58 8.25
C SER A 14 6.83 8.52 9.73
N ASP A 15 6.91 9.68 10.37
CA ASP A 15 7.20 9.77 11.80
C ASP A 15 6.04 9.16 12.59
N SER A 16 6.31 8.76 13.84
CA SER A 16 5.30 8.31 14.79
C SER A 16 4.68 6.94 14.47
N GLY A 17 5.41 6.08 13.75
CA GLY A 17 4.94 4.72 13.47
C GLY A 17 3.89 4.63 12.38
N LEU A 18 3.65 5.71 11.65
CA LEU A 18 2.74 5.73 10.52
C LEU A 18 3.49 5.51 9.22
N ALA A 19 2.75 5.13 8.18
CA ALA A 19 3.29 5.01 6.84
C ALA A 19 2.36 5.71 5.85
N ASP A 20 2.96 6.35 4.87
CA ASP A 20 2.24 6.99 3.79
C ASP A 20 2.20 6.03 2.60
N VAL A 21 0.99 5.65 2.20
CA VAL A 21 0.77 4.79 1.04
C VAL A 21 0.21 5.68 -0.06
N LEU A 22 1.05 6.00 -1.04
CA LEU A 22 0.64 6.83 -2.16
C LEU A 22 0.29 5.92 -3.34
N ILE A 23 -0.97 6.00 -3.77
CA ILE A 23 -1.43 5.28 -4.95
C ILE A 23 -1.28 6.21 -6.15
N TYR A 24 -0.64 5.74 -7.21
CA TYR A 24 -0.43 6.55 -8.40
C TYR A 24 -1.77 6.92 -9.06
N SER A 25 -1.84 8.09 -9.65
CA SER A 25 -3.09 8.62 -10.20
C SER A 25 -3.71 7.71 -11.26
N ASP A 26 -2.88 7.00 -12.03
CA ASP A 26 -3.37 6.05 -13.03
C ASP A 26 -4.16 4.89 -12.41
N PHE A 27 -3.98 4.64 -11.13
CA PHE A 27 -4.61 3.55 -10.41
C PHE A 27 -5.60 4.03 -9.35
N GLU A 28 -5.97 5.31 -9.40
CA GLU A 28 -6.90 5.88 -8.44
C GLU A 28 -8.24 5.14 -8.42
N LYS A 29 -8.62 4.55 -9.55
CA LYS A 29 -9.85 3.76 -9.63
C LYS A 29 -9.85 2.54 -8.72
N VAL A 30 -8.67 2.02 -8.38
CA VAL A 30 -8.56 0.93 -7.40
C VAL A 30 -9.14 1.35 -6.06
N LEU A 31 -9.00 2.64 -5.72
CA LEU A 31 -9.53 3.20 -4.47
C LEU A 31 -10.95 3.74 -4.62
N GLY A 32 -11.36 4.09 -5.85
CA GLY A 32 -12.58 4.85 -6.07
C GLY A 32 -13.85 4.17 -5.62
N ASP A 33 -13.91 2.85 -5.73
CA ASP A 33 -15.09 2.06 -5.36
C ASP A 33 -15.03 1.55 -3.93
N MET A 34 -13.95 1.83 -3.22
CA MET A 34 -13.77 1.41 -1.84
C MET A 34 -14.10 2.55 -0.90
N MET A 35 -14.94 2.30 0.08
CA MET A 35 -15.24 3.28 1.12
C MET A 35 -14.16 3.17 2.20
N PHE A 36 -13.24 4.12 2.20
CA PHE A 36 -12.18 4.17 3.18
C PHE A 36 -12.54 5.17 4.28
N GLU A 37 -12.93 4.66 5.42
CA GLU A 37 -13.15 5.47 6.60
C GLU A 37 -12.00 5.25 7.58
N LYS A 38 -11.80 6.20 8.50
CA LYS A 38 -10.84 6.02 9.58
C LYS A 38 -11.11 4.72 10.32
N GLY A 39 -10.09 3.93 10.53
CA GLY A 39 -10.20 2.62 11.16
C GLY A 39 -10.42 1.47 10.21
N THR A 40 -10.60 1.75 8.92
CA THR A 40 -10.75 0.68 7.92
C THR A 40 -9.51 -0.18 7.90
N LYS A 41 -9.71 -1.50 8.00
CA LYS A 41 -8.62 -2.46 7.94
C LYS A 41 -8.44 -2.93 6.51
N MET A 42 -7.19 -3.04 6.10
CA MET A 42 -6.86 -3.42 4.74
C MET A 42 -5.62 -4.30 4.72
N LEU A 43 -5.50 -5.07 3.64
CA LEU A 43 -4.29 -5.82 3.35
C LEU A 43 -3.58 -5.13 2.21
N ILE A 44 -2.31 -4.82 2.41
CA ILE A 44 -1.50 -4.16 1.40
C ILE A 44 -0.42 -5.13 0.96
N VAL A 45 -0.43 -5.46 -0.32
CA VAL A 45 0.58 -6.30 -0.94
C VAL A 45 1.68 -5.39 -1.45
N HIS A 46 2.89 -5.59 -0.96
CA HIS A 46 4.01 -4.71 -1.30
C HIS A 46 5.30 -5.50 -1.47
N LYS A 47 6.26 -4.88 -2.13
CA LYS A 47 7.55 -5.50 -2.41
C LYS A 47 8.64 -4.44 -2.37
N ASN A 48 9.78 -4.80 -1.78
CA ASN A 48 10.97 -3.97 -1.83
C ASN A 48 11.58 -4.08 -3.23
N MET A 49 11.62 -2.95 -3.95
CA MET A 49 12.12 -2.92 -5.33
C MET A 49 13.63 -3.10 -5.44
N GLU A 50 14.35 -2.93 -4.34
CA GLU A 50 15.79 -3.17 -4.34
C GLU A 50 16.13 -4.66 -4.27
N SER A 51 15.17 -5.47 -3.88
CA SER A 51 15.37 -6.92 -3.82
C SER A 51 15.11 -7.54 -5.19
N SER A 52 16.06 -8.33 -5.65
CA SER A 52 15.91 -9.09 -6.89
C SER A 52 15.16 -10.39 -6.69
N ASP A 53 14.84 -10.73 -5.44
CA ASP A 53 14.14 -11.97 -5.13
C ASP A 53 12.65 -11.84 -5.42
N PRO A 54 12.10 -12.59 -6.38
CA PRO A 54 10.68 -12.51 -6.70
C PRO A 54 9.78 -13.05 -5.58
N HIS A 55 10.34 -13.72 -4.60
CA HIS A 55 9.58 -14.28 -3.48
C HIS A 55 9.46 -13.34 -2.29
N GLN A 56 9.95 -12.10 -2.41
CA GLN A 56 9.89 -11.13 -1.31
C GLN A 56 8.67 -10.23 -1.36
N VAL A 57 7.61 -10.69 -1.96
CA VAL A 57 6.32 -10.02 -1.86
C VAL A 57 5.77 -10.22 -0.46
N GLN A 58 5.38 -9.14 0.19
CA GLN A 58 4.85 -9.17 1.55
C GLN A 58 3.40 -8.72 1.55
N VAL A 59 2.65 -9.22 2.51
CA VAL A 59 1.28 -8.77 2.76
C VAL A 59 1.22 -8.25 4.18
N SER A 60 0.89 -6.99 4.33
CA SER A 60 0.80 -6.35 5.64
C SER A 60 -0.63 -5.93 5.94
N ALA A 61 -1.08 -6.23 7.15
CA ALA A 61 -2.36 -5.73 7.63
C ALA A 61 -2.17 -4.30 8.11
N ALA A 62 -2.97 -3.40 7.60
CA ALA A 62 -2.88 -1.98 7.92
C ALA A 62 -4.23 -1.43 8.33
N GLU A 63 -4.21 -0.40 9.15
CA GLU A 63 -5.43 0.31 9.53
C GLU A 63 -5.33 1.75 9.07
N LEU A 64 -6.37 2.22 8.38
CA LEU A 64 -6.40 3.58 7.85
C LEU A 64 -6.54 4.58 8.99
N VAL A 65 -5.63 5.54 9.05
CA VAL A 65 -5.71 6.66 9.98
C VAL A 65 -6.35 7.86 9.31
N HIS A 66 -5.96 8.13 8.05
CA HIS A 66 -6.47 9.26 7.31
C HIS A 66 -6.27 9.04 5.81
N ARG A 67 -7.21 9.52 5.03
CA ARG A 67 -7.09 9.50 3.57
C ARG A 67 -7.16 10.92 3.04
N LYS A 68 -6.23 11.24 2.15
CA LYS A 68 -6.22 12.53 1.48
C LYS A 68 -6.01 12.28 -0.01
N GLY A 69 -7.10 12.30 -0.77
CA GLY A 69 -7.04 11.96 -2.18
C GLY A 69 -6.58 10.51 -2.39
N ASN A 70 -5.50 10.33 -3.11
CA ASN A 70 -4.88 9.04 -3.36
C ASN A 70 -3.73 8.71 -2.38
N LEU A 71 -3.61 9.51 -1.32
CA LEU A 71 -2.66 9.26 -0.25
C LEU A 71 -3.39 8.65 0.94
N LEU A 72 -2.94 7.48 1.37
CA LEU A 72 -3.47 6.79 2.54
C LEU A 72 -2.43 6.85 3.65
N ILE A 73 -2.80 7.40 4.80
CA ILE A 73 -1.94 7.36 5.98
C ILE A 73 -2.43 6.21 6.84
N VAL A 74 -1.57 5.23 7.05
CA VAL A 74 -1.93 3.97 7.71
C VAL A 74 -0.98 3.66 8.85
N LYS A 75 -1.41 2.75 9.73
CA LYS A 75 -0.56 2.18 10.77
C LYS A 75 -0.54 0.66 10.60
N GLY A 76 0.54 0.04 11.08
CA GLY A 76 0.70 -1.42 11.03
C GLY A 76 1.66 -1.90 9.96
N ILE A 77 2.20 -1.00 9.14
CA ILE A 77 3.18 -1.36 8.11
C ILE A 77 4.56 -0.88 8.55
N ASN A 78 5.54 -1.78 8.48
CA ASN A 78 6.93 -1.47 8.75
C ASN A 78 7.73 -1.69 7.47
N ALA A 79 7.59 -0.78 6.52
CA ALA A 79 8.28 -0.83 5.24
C ALA A 79 8.56 0.59 4.77
N ASP A 80 9.69 0.79 4.10
CA ASP A 80 10.06 2.08 3.54
C ASP A 80 10.56 1.87 2.12
N ASN A 81 10.06 2.70 1.20
CA ASN A 81 10.36 2.64 -0.22
C ASN A 81 9.88 1.36 -0.92
N ASP A 82 8.98 0.61 -0.29
CA ASP A 82 8.38 -0.53 -0.95
C ASP A 82 7.36 -0.07 -1.99
N SER A 83 7.25 -0.84 -3.08
CA SER A 83 6.21 -0.62 -4.08
C SER A 83 4.95 -1.34 -3.64
N VAL A 84 3.82 -0.68 -3.81
CA VAL A 84 2.51 -1.27 -3.56
C VAL A 84 2.06 -2.01 -4.82
N ILE A 85 1.65 -3.26 -4.66
CA ILE A 85 1.20 -4.10 -5.76
C ILE A 85 -0.33 -4.20 -5.76
N ASP A 86 -0.93 -4.26 -4.59
CA ASP A 86 -2.39 -4.39 -4.47
C ASP A 86 -2.84 -3.91 -3.10
N VAL A 87 -4.08 -3.45 -3.02
CA VAL A 87 -4.73 -3.05 -1.77
C VAL A 87 -6.09 -3.71 -1.73
N ARG A 88 -6.37 -4.42 -0.64
CA ARG A 88 -7.66 -5.09 -0.44
C ARG A 88 -8.21 -4.76 0.93
N LEU A 89 -9.54 -4.67 1.01
CA LEU A 89 -10.18 -4.50 2.30
C LEU A 89 -10.09 -5.82 3.08
N SER A 90 -9.81 -5.71 4.37
CA SER A 90 -9.78 -6.85 5.27
C SER A 90 -11.03 -6.82 6.14
N ASN A 91 -11.79 -7.88 6.06
CA ASN A 91 -12.99 -8.01 6.90
C ASN A 91 -12.67 -8.78 8.18
#